data_c249b0904a4ceb908ee89fd34b6fdc0c
#
_entry.id   c249b0904a4ceb908ee89fd34b6fdc0c
#
_cell.length_a   1.000
_cell.length_b   1.000
_cell.length_c   1.000
_cell.angle_alpha   90.00
_cell.angle_beta   90.00
_cell.angle_gamma   90.00
#
_symmetry.space_group_name_H-M   'P 1'
#
loop_
_entity.id
_entity.type
_entity.pdbx_description
1 polymer ?
#
loop_
_entity_poly.entity_id
_entity_poly.type
_entity_poly.pdbx_seq_one_letter_code
_entity_poly.pdbx_strand_id
1 'polypeptide(L)'
;MTEFARLTGLSPASSAPRCYLWTDAFAVCNFLGLYQETGGEEFKDLALQLVDQVHNTLGRHRGDDSRIGWISGLDEEQGRNHPTRGGLRIGKQLQERGPTVPFDEGLEWDRDGQYYHYLTKWMHALNCVSRVIGDIKYNTWAVELAKTVHARFVYISRYGGPKKMYWKMSIDLSRPLVPSMGQHDPLDGFVTYNELQATSAKKDGESIEKDLRAEILDMVHICQGKSWVTDDPLGIGGLLFDACRVAQLIASGNLEQTDLLQTLLESSLIGLESFVKENSLRLPVGYRLAFRELGLSIGLRAVEKIRELIEQEFTPLRNKDSLHSRLEILGRYAGLREIIEKFWLEGANRKDSSYTAHHDINEVMLATSLSPDGFLEL
;
A
#
# COMPACT_ATOMS: atom_id res chain seq x y z
N MET A 1 6.17 -15.33 8.48
CA MET A 1 5.68 -14.29 9.42
C MET A 1 6.31 -14.37 10.81
N THR A 2 6.55 -15.55 11.40
CA THR A 2 7.23 -15.68 12.71
C THR A 2 8.65 -15.07 12.71
N GLU A 3 9.42 -15.31 11.63
CA GLU A 3 10.77 -14.73 11.50
C GLU A 3 10.72 -13.20 11.36
N PHE A 4 9.75 -12.67 10.63
CA PHE A 4 9.50 -11.22 10.57
C PHE A 4 9.24 -10.65 11.97
N ALA A 5 8.36 -11.26 12.76
CA ALA A 5 8.06 -10.81 14.11
C ALA A 5 9.31 -10.80 15.02
N ARG A 6 10.18 -11.80 14.88
CA ARG A 6 11.45 -11.89 15.62
C ARG A 6 12.44 -10.80 15.19
N LEU A 7 12.63 -10.60 13.88
CA LEU A 7 13.62 -9.66 13.33
C LEU A 7 13.24 -8.20 13.57
N THR A 8 11.94 -7.89 13.59
CA THR A 8 11.44 -6.53 13.85
C THR A 8 11.34 -6.21 15.34
N GLY A 9 11.57 -7.21 16.21
CA GLY A 9 11.40 -7.06 17.67
C GLY A 9 9.93 -6.93 18.08
N LEU A 10 9.02 -7.48 17.28
CA LEU A 10 7.59 -7.56 17.60
C LEU A 10 7.33 -8.69 18.60
N SER A 11 7.93 -9.88 18.37
CA SER A 11 7.80 -11.03 19.26
C SER A 11 9.09 -11.86 19.26
N PRO A 12 9.83 -11.91 20.41
CA PRO A 12 9.57 -11.18 21.65
C PRO A 12 9.72 -9.66 21.48
N ALA A 13 8.96 -8.91 22.27
CA ALA A 13 8.98 -7.45 22.23
C ALA A 13 10.37 -6.89 22.55
N SER A 14 10.85 -5.99 21.70
CA SER A 14 12.15 -5.31 21.83
C SER A 14 11.99 -3.88 22.36
N SER A 15 12.95 -3.41 23.16
CA SER A 15 13.03 -2.00 23.55
C SER A 15 13.43 -1.06 22.40
N ALA A 16 13.96 -1.60 21.29
CA ALA A 16 14.34 -0.87 20.08
C ALA A 16 13.79 -1.60 18.84
N PRO A 17 12.46 -1.56 18.63
CA PRO A 17 11.84 -2.25 17.51
C PRO A 17 12.25 -1.59 16.17
N ARG A 18 12.33 -2.41 15.12
CA ARG A 18 12.59 -1.94 13.77
C ARG A 18 11.27 -1.88 13.03
N CYS A 19 10.98 -0.73 12.44
CA CYS A 19 9.80 -0.52 11.61
C CYS A 19 10.22 0.00 10.23
N TYR A 20 9.55 -0.50 9.22
CA TYR A 20 9.63 0.01 7.86
C TYR A 20 8.22 -0.02 7.27
N LEU A 21 7.63 1.16 7.10
CA LEU A 21 6.18 1.35 6.92
C LEU A 21 5.58 0.48 5.82
N TRP A 22 6.31 0.27 4.71
CA TRP A 22 5.87 -0.60 3.62
C TRP A 22 5.69 -2.06 4.07
N THR A 23 6.73 -2.65 4.64
CA THR A 23 6.69 -4.06 5.07
C THR A 23 5.70 -4.28 6.20
N ASP A 24 5.62 -3.30 7.11
CA ASP A 24 4.72 -3.38 8.26
C ASP A 24 3.25 -3.37 7.83
N ALA A 25 2.89 -2.59 6.79
CA ALA A 25 1.54 -2.57 6.24
C ALA A 25 1.12 -3.94 5.68
N PHE A 26 1.97 -4.56 4.88
CA PHE A 26 1.72 -5.91 4.37
C PHE A 26 1.70 -6.97 5.49
N ALA A 27 2.60 -6.82 6.47
CA ALA A 27 2.69 -7.76 7.60
C ALA A 27 1.43 -7.73 8.48
N VAL A 28 0.84 -6.55 8.73
CA VAL A 28 -0.46 -6.44 9.42
C VAL A 28 -1.53 -7.24 8.66
N CYS A 29 -1.65 -7.03 7.36
CA CYS A 29 -2.61 -7.74 6.52
C CYS A 29 -2.36 -9.26 6.53
N ASN A 30 -1.09 -9.70 6.45
CA ASN A 30 -0.73 -11.12 6.53
C ASN A 30 -1.11 -11.76 7.87
N PHE A 31 -0.90 -11.07 8.98
CA PHE A 31 -1.32 -11.56 10.30
C PHE A 31 -2.84 -11.65 10.40
N LEU A 32 -3.56 -10.65 9.87
CA LEU A 32 -5.04 -10.69 9.83
C LEU A 32 -5.55 -11.85 8.96
N GLY A 33 -4.94 -12.07 7.79
CA GLY A 33 -5.28 -13.20 6.92
C GLY A 33 -5.06 -14.55 7.62
N LEU A 34 -3.92 -14.71 8.30
CA LEU A 34 -3.65 -15.92 9.09
C LEU A 34 -4.65 -16.11 10.23
N TYR A 35 -5.07 -15.02 10.89
CA TYR A 35 -6.13 -15.07 11.89
C TYR A 35 -7.46 -15.54 11.29
N GLN A 36 -7.87 -14.98 10.16
CA GLN A 36 -9.12 -15.35 9.49
C GLN A 36 -9.11 -16.80 8.98
N GLU A 37 -7.97 -17.28 8.47
CA GLU A 37 -7.81 -18.62 7.93
C GLU A 37 -7.76 -19.69 9.03
N THR A 38 -7.04 -19.43 10.12
CA THR A 38 -6.71 -20.43 11.16
C THR A 38 -7.55 -20.28 12.44
N GLY A 39 -8.14 -19.11 12.69
CA GLY A 39 -8.77 -18.77 13.97
C GLY A 39 -7.78 -18.56 15.12
N GLY A 40 -6.47 -18.50 14.82
CA GLY A 40 -5.42 -18.35 15.84
C GLY A 40 -5.37 -16.92 16.40
N GLU A 41 -5.82 -16.71 17.63
CA GLU A 41 -5.85 -15.40 18.30
C GLU A 41 -4.47 -14.74 18.36
N GLU A 42 -3.40 -15.51 18.43
CA GLU A 42 -2.02 -15.02 18.43
C GLU A 42 -1.69 -14.17 17.20
N PHE A 43 -2.27 -14.48 16.03
CA PHE A 43 -2.06 -13.70 14.82
C PHE A 43 -2.79 -12.35 14.89
N LYS A 44 -3.99 -12.33 15.44
CA LYS A 44 -4.70 -11.08 15.72
C LYS A 44 -3.90 -10.19 16.66
N ASP A 45 -3.41 -10.76 17.75
CA ASP A 45 -2.61 -10.03 18.74
C ASP A 45 -1.33 -9.47 18.12
N LEU A 46 -0.64 -10.23 17.26
CA LEU A 46 0.53 -9.77 16.53
C LEU A 46 0.20 -8.62 15.54
N ALA A 47 -0.95 -8.68 14.86
CA ALA A 47 -1.39 -7.58 13.99
C ALA A 47 -1.59 -6.29 14.80
N LEU A 48 -2.29 -6.36 15.93
CA LEU A 48 -2.55 -5.20 16.78
C LEU A 48 -1.28 -4.65 17.44
N GLN A 49 -0.40 -5.53 17.94
CA GLN A 49 0.89 -5.14 18.49
C GLN A 49 1.76 -4.45 17.42
N LEU A 50 1.73 -4.92 16.17
CA LEU A 50 2.48 -4.29 15.08
C LEU A 50 1.93 -2.89 14.76
N VAL A 51 0.60 -2.70 14.78
CA VAL A 51 0.01 -1.36 14.64
C VAL A 51 0.51 -0.42 15.73
N ASP A 52 0.48 -0.86 16.99
CA ASP A 52 0.96 -0.05 18.10
C ASP A 52 2.48 0.23 17.99
N GLN A 53 3.27 -0.76 17.59
CA GLN A 53 4.72 -0.62 17.37
C GLN A 53 5.01 0.42 16.29
N VAL A 54 4.34 0.36 15.15
CA VAL A 54 4.50 1.31 14.04
C VAL A 54 4.14 2.72 14.47
N HIS A 55 2.99 2.91 15.11
CA HIS A 55 2.56 4.23 15.58
C HIS A 55 3.53 4.83 16.59
N ASN A 56 3.97 4.05 17.57
CA ASN A 56 4.92 4.51 18.60
C ASN A 56 6.34 4.72 18.07
N THR A 57 6.70 4.13 16.93
CA THR A 57 8.03 4.26 16.30
C THR A 57 8.01 5.28 15.18
N LEU A 58 7.11 5.14 14.19
CA LEU A 58 7.11 5.94 12.97
C LEU A 58 6.23 7.20 13.06
N GLY A 59 5.31 7.27 14.01
CA GLY A 59 4.53 8.47 14.33
C GLY A 59 5.30 9.50 15.18
N ARG A 60 6.54 9.17 15.55
CA ARG A 60 7.42 10.01 16.37
C ARG A 60 8.64 10.47 15.60
N HIS A 61 9.22 11.59 16.05
CA HIS A 61 10.54 12.01 15.60
C HIS A 61 11.58 10.92 15.89
N ARG A 62 12.64 10.93 15.12
CA ARG A 62 13.77 9.98 15.26
C ARG A 62 14.51 10.23 16.57
N GLY A 63 15.10 9.19 17.15
CA GLY A 63 15.92 9.32 18.35
C GLY A 63 17.23 10.11 18.15
N ASP A 64 17.66 10.26 16.88
CA ASP A 64 18.82 11.04 16.47
C ASP A 64 18.46 12.44 15.93
N ASP A 65 17.19 12.86 16.04
CA ASP A 65 16.68 14.20 15.70
C ASP A 65 16.73 15.12 16.93
N SER A 66 16.87 16.42 16.71
CA SER A 66 16.75 17.43 17.76
C SER A 66 15.29 17.62 18.24
N ARG A 67 14.33 17.28 17.39
CA ARG A 67 12.90 17.27 17.72
C ARG A 67 12.55 15.98 18.47
N ILE A 68 11.65 16.06 19.43
CA ILE A 68 11.23 14.91 20.25
C ILE A 68 9.70 14.78 20.26
N GLY A 69 9.20 13.60 20.62
CA GLY A 69 7.78 13.34 20.76
C GLY A 69 7.10 13.00 19.43
N TRP A 70 5.78 13.20 19.41
CA TRP A 70 4.96 12.91 18.23
C TRP A 70 5.24 13.91 17.10
N ILE A 71 5.30 13.43 15.85
CA ILE A 71 5.48 14.27 14.65
C ILE A 71 4.35 15.32 14.54
N SER A 72 3.16 14.97 15.01
CA SER A 72 2.01 15.88 15.07
C SER A 72 2.19 17.08 16.00
N GLY A 73 3.17 17.06 16.91
CA GLY A 73 3.33 18.05 17.96
C GLY A 73 2.34 17.91 19.13
N LEU A 74 1.48 16.88 19.11
CA LEU A 74 0.55 16.58 20.20
C LEU A 74 1.32 16.09 21.44
N ASP A 75 0.72 16.29 22.61
CA ASP A 75 1.22 15.70 23.85
C ASP A 75 1.11 14.17 23.83
N GLU A 76 1.57 13.50 24.88
CA GLU A 76 1.66 12.05 24.93
C GLU A 76 0.29 11.36 24.92
N GLU A 77 -0.71 11.91 25.58
CA GLU A 77 -2.06 11.35 25.62
C GLU A 77 -2.78 11.56 24.27
N GLN A 78 -2.77 12.79 23.78
CA GLN A 78 -3.37 13.13 22.49
C GLN A 78 -2.70 12.40 21.33
N GLY A 79 -1.38 12.27 21.35
CA GLY A 79 -0.64 11.55 20.33
C GLY A 79 -0.96 10.06 20.28
N ARG A 80 -1.20 9.41 21.41
CA ARG A 80 -1.68 8.02 21.45
C ARG A 80 -3.10 7.86 20.92
N ASN A 81 -3.96 8.84 21.16
CA ASN A 81 -5.33 8.82 20.66
C ASN A 81 -5.41 9.14 19.17
N HIS A 82 -4.44 9.89 18.63
CA HIS A 82 -4.38 10.36 17.26
C HIS A 82 -3.00 10.13 16.62
N PRO A 83 -2.49 8.89 16.56
CA PRO A 83 -1.09 8.60 16.26
C PRO A 83 -0.69 8.93 14.82
N THR A 84 -1.64 9.15 13.94
CA THR A 84 -1.45 9.37 12.51
C THR A 84 -1.58 10.83 12.08
N ARG A 85 -1.94 11.75 12.98
CA ARG A 85 -2.15 13.18 12.66
C ARG A 85 -0.89 13.93 12.20
N GLY A 86 0.30 13.40 12.44
CA GLY A 86 1.57 13.93 11.94
C GLY A 86 2.05 13.25 10.65
N GLY A 87 1.28 12.32 10.11
CA GLY A 87 1.79 11.35 9.15
C GLY A 87 2.65 10.27 9.83
N LEU A 88 3.32 9.46 9.02
CA LEU A 88 4.22 8.40 9.49
C LEU A 88 5.48 8.39 8.63
N ARG A 89 6.64 8.41 9.26
CA ARG A 89 7.91 8.33 8.53
C ARG A 89 8.14 6.93 7.96
N ILE A 90 9.01 6.84 6.97
CA ILE A 90 9.31 5.60 6.25
C ILE A 90 9.96 4.56 7.17
N GLY A 91 10.85 4.99 8.06
CA GLY A 91 11.69 4.12 8.89
C GLY A 91 13.06 3.83 8.28
N LYS A 92 13.57 4.72 7.43
CA LYS A 92 14.92 4.61 6.86
C LYS A 92 16.00 4.94 7.88
N GLN A 93 17.23 4.42 7.64
CA GLN A 93 18.34 4.56 8.59
C GLN A 93 18.93 5.97 8.62
N LEU A 94 19.06 6.62 7.46
CA LEU A 94 19.61 7.97 7.38
C LEU A 94 18.55 9.02 7.70
N GLN A 95 18.96 10.11 8.35
CA GLN A 95 18.10 11.28 8.58
C GLN A 95 17.61 11.87 7.25
N GLU A 96 16.47 12.55 7.29
CA GLU A 96 15.97 13.31 6.14
C GLU A 96 16.97 14.34 5.65
N ARG A 97 16.94 14.65 4.37
CA ARG A 97 17.83 15.66 3.78
C ARG A 97 17.53 17.04 4.38
N GLY A 98 18.57 17.67 4.93
CA GLY A 98 18.48 19.04 5.44
C GLY A 98 18.16 20.07 4.33
N PRO A 99 17.58 21.23 4.66
CA PRO A 99 17.14 22.21 3.66
C PRO A 99 18.27 22.79 2.80
N THR A 100 19.49 22.82 3.30
CA THR A 100 20.68 23.35 2.61
C THR A 100 21.52 22.26 1.92
N VAL A 101 21.19 20.99 2.11
CA VAL A 101 21.93 19.86 1.53
C VAL A 101 21.46 19.65 0.08
N PRO A 102 22.39 19.60 -0.90
CA PRO A 102 22.05 19.32 -2.29
C PRO A 102 21.32 18.00 -2.45
N PHE A 103 20.46 17.92 -3.47
CA PHE A 103 19.78 16.69 -3.83
C PHE A 103 20.79 15.70 -4.44
N ASP A 104 20.79 14.47 -3.92
CA ASP A 104 21.49 13.32 -4.46
C ASP A 104 20.51 12.17 -4.51
N GLU A 105 20.23 11.66 -5.71
CA GLU A 105 19.20 10.65 -5.93
C GLU A 105 19.49 9.35 -5.19
N GLY A 106 20.72 8.88 -5.22
CA GLY A 106 21.12 7.64 -4.54
C GLY A 106 20.95 7.73 -3.02
N LEU A 107 21.45 8.82 -2.42
CA LEU A 107 21.30 9.05 -0.99
C LEU A 107 19.85 9.32 -0.58
N GLU A 108 19.04 9.96 -1.44
CA GLU A 108 17.62 10.25 -1.10
C GLU A 108 16.79 8.98 -0.91
N TRP A 109 17.17 7.88 -1.59
CA TRP A 109 16.55 6.57 -1.37
C TRP A 109 16.80 6.00 0.03
N ASP A 110 17.95 6.30 0.63
CA ASP A 110 18.33 5.79 1.96
C ASP A 110 17.93 6.71 3.11
N ARG A 111 17.45 7.92 2.78
CA ARG A 111 17.02 8.92 3.77
C ARG A 111 15.56 8.73 4.18
N ASP A 112 15.29 8.99 5.45
CA ASP A 112 13.94 9.01 6.01
C ASP A 112 13.12 10.19 5.46
N GLY A 113 11.86 10.22 5.77
CA GLY A 113 10.86 11.15 5.29
C GLY A 113 9.51 10.44 5.26
N GLN A 114 8.58 10.93 4.45
CA GLN A 114 7.28 10.30 4.24
C GLN A 114 7.04 10.09 2.74
N TYR A 115 6.79 8.83 2.30
CA TYR A 115 6.37 8.50 0.95
C TYR A 115 4.86 8.35 0.88
N TYR A 116 4.22 8.97 -0.12
CA TYR A 116 2.77 8.91 -0.28
C TYR A 116 2.25 7.48 -0.42
N HIS A 117 2.82 6.69 -1.31
CA HIS A 117 2.41 5.30 -1.55
C HIS A 117 2.67 4.34 -0.38
N TYR A 118 3.54 4.68 0.59
CA TYR A 118 3.67 3.91 1.83
C TYR A 118 2.53 4.23 2.79
N LEU A 119 2.14 5.50 2.84
CA LEU A 119 1.05 5.96 3.68
C LEU A 119 -0.30 5.40 3.22
N THR A 120 -0.53 5.27 1.91
CA THR A 120 -1.74 4.62 1.38
C THR A 120 -1.81 3.13 1.73
N LYS A 121 -0.68 2.41 1.69
CA LYS A 121 -0.64 1.00 2.15
C LYS A 121 -0.92 0.87 3.64
N TRP A 122 -0.42 1.81 4.45
CA TRP A 122 -0.73 1.83 5.88
C TRP A 122 -2.21 2.17 6.16
N MET A 123 -2.80 3.10 5.42
CA MET A 123 -4.24 3.39 5.48
C MET A 123 -5.07 2.15 5.16
N HIS A 124 -4.71 1.41 4.11
CA HIS A 124 -5.33 0.13 3.75
C HIS A 124 -5.21 -0.89 4.90
N ALA A 125 -4.01 -1.08 5.45
CA ALA A 125 -3.79 -2.00 6.56
C ALA A 125 -4.66 -1.65 7.80
N LEU A 126 -4.74 -0.37 8.18
CA LEU A 126 -5.61 0.10 9.26
C LEU A 126 -7.10 -0.15 8.95
N ASN A 127 -7.52 0.01 7.70
CA ASN A 127 -8.88 -0.31 7.28
C ASN A 127 -9.15 -1.81 7.41
N CYS A 128 -8.22 -2.68 6.98
CA CYS A 128 -8.33 -4.13 7.17
C CYS A 128 -8.46 -4.49 8.65
N VAL A 129 -7.64 -3.89 9.53
CA VAL A 129 -7.78 -4.08 11.00
C VAL A 129 -9.17 -3.68 11.45
N SER A 130 -9.65 -2.50 11.05
CA SER A 130 -10.98 -2.00 11.45
C SER A 130 -12.09 -2.97 11.08
N ARG A 131 -12.00 -3.57 9.90
CA ARG A 131 -13.04 -4.47 9.35
C ARG A 131 -12.99 -5.85 10.01
N VAL A 132 -11.79 -6.42 10.17
CA VAL A 132 -11.61 -7.76 10.74
C VAL A 132 -11.90 -7.77 12.25
N ILE A 133 -11.43 -6.76 12.97
CA ILE A 133 -11.62 -6.66 14.43
C ILE A 133 -12.98 -6.05 14.79
N GLY A 134 -13.59 -5.29 13.88
CA GLY A 134 -14.86 -4.60 14.12
C GLY A 134 -14.74 -3.27 14.88
N ASP A 135 -13.54 -2.77 15.14
CA ASP A 135 -13.28 -1.51 15.84
C ASP A 135 -13.01 -0.36 14.85
N ILE A 136 -13.94 0.60 14.78
CA ILE A 136 -13.88 1.75 13.88
C ILE A 136 -12.70 2.71 14.17
N LYS A 137 -12.09 2.59 15.33
CA LYS A 137 -10.93 3.41 15.73
C LYS A 137 -9.81 3.36 14.68
N TYR A 138 -9.51 2.19 14.15
CA TYR A 138 -8.44 2.00 13.17
C TYR A 138 -8.76 2.69 11.84
N ASN A 139 -10.00 2.61 11.35
CA ASN A 139 -10.40 3.38 10.17
C ASN A 139 -10.40 4.89 10.46
N THR A 140 -10.75 5.33 11.67
CA THR A 140 -10.64 6.75 12.06
C THR A 140 -9.20 7.24 11.96
N TRP A 141 -8.22 6.47 12.43
CA TRP A 141 -6.80 6.79 12.28
C TRP A 141 -6.35 6.83 10.80
N ALA A 142 -6.88 5.91 9.98
CA ALA A 142 -6.61 5.92 8.53
C ALA A 142 -7.17 7.19 7.86
N VAL A 143 -8.38 7.63 8.23
CA VAL A 143 -8.99 8.87 7.72
C VAL A 143 -8.21 10.11 8.18
N GLU A 144 -7.78 10.16 9.45
CA GLU A 144 -6.91 11.24 9.95
C GLU A 144 -5.60 11.31 9.16
N LEU A 145 -4.99 10.15 8.87
CA LEU A 145 -3.80 10.06 8.04
C LEU A 145 -4.08 10.59 6.63
N ALA A 146 -5.17 10.15 6.00
CA ALA A 146 -5.56 10.57 4.66
C ALA A 146 -5.71 12.10 4.57
N LYS A 147 -6.42 12.73 5.50
CA LYS A 147 -6.58 14.19 5.56
C LYS A 147 -5.25 14.92 5.75
N THR A 148 -4.44 14.43 6.67
CA THR A 148 -3.12 15.02 6.97
C THR A 148 -2.22 15.00 5.75
N VAL A 149 -2.08 13.82 5.10
CA VAL A 149 -1.17 13.68 3.97
C VAL A 149 -1.72 14.35 2.72
N HIS A 150 -3.04 14.30 2.48
CA HIS A 150 -3.64 15.00 1.36
C HIS A 150 -3.35 16.51 1.42
N ALA A 151 -3.56 17.12 2.57
CA ALA A 151 -3.32 18.56 2.78
C ALA A 151 -1.86 18.98 2.58
N ARG A 152 -0.90 18.05 2.64
CA ARG A 152 0.53 18.33 2.55
C ARG A 152 1.17 17.87 1.25
N PHE A 153 0.72 16.75 0.70
CA PHE A 153 1.24 16.20 -0.54
C PHE A 153 0.59 16.84 -1.78
N VAL A 154 -0.70 17.22 -1.72
CA VAL A 154 -1.41 17.85 -2.83
C VAL A 154 -1.17 19.35 -2.85
N TYR A 155 -0.81 19.89 -4.01
CA TYR A 155 -0.51 21.30 -4.17
C TYR A 155 -0.97 21.85 -5.53
N ILE A 156 -1.16 23.15 -5.60
CA ILE A 156 -1.31 23.89 -6.84
C ILE A 156 -0.01 24.64 -7.08
N SER A 157 0.51 24.56 -8.31
CA SER A 157 1.69 25.36 -8.68
C SER A 157 1.44 26.85 -8.45
N ARG A 158 2.47 27.57 -8.00
CA ARG A 158 2.41 29.05 -7.86
C ARG A 158 2.03 29.78 -9.16
N TYR A 159 2.14 29.12 -10.28
CA TYR A 159 1.76 29.63 -11.60
C TYR A 159 0.33 29.23 -11.99
N GLY A 160 -0.43 28.62 -11.08
CA GLY A 160 -1.75 28.04 -11.35
C GLY A 160 -1.67 26.69 -12.07
N GLY A 161 -2.82 26.24 -12.57
CA GLY A 161 -2.93 24.96 -13.27
C GLY A 161 -3.53 23.84 -12.41
N PRO A 162 -3.52 22.59 -12.91
CA PRO A 162 -4.10 21.47 -12.19
C PRO A 162 -3.33 21.16 -10.90
N LYS A 163 -4.03 20.59 -9.92
CA LYS A 163 -3.44 20.04 -8.71
C LYS A 163 -2.45 18.94 -9.08
N LYS A 164 -1.36 18.87 -8.30
CA LYS A 164 -0.28 17.88 -8.40
C LYS A 164 0.03 17.32 -7.03
N MET A 165 0.86 16.30 -6.98
CA MET A 165 1.31 15.69 -5.73
C MET A 165 2.83 15.64 -5.67
N TYR A 166 3.37 15.74 -4.47
CA TYR A 166 4.76 15.40 -4.19
C TYR A 166 4.89 13.88 -3.98
N TRP A 167 6.03 13.31 -4.32
CA TRP A 167 6.32 11.90 -4.09
C TRP A 167 6.81 11.64 -2.65
N LYS A 168 7.71 12.52 -2.17
CA LYS A 168 8.33 12.40 -0.85
C LYS A 168 8.33 13.76 -0.13
N MET A 169 7.90 13.75 1.13
CA MET A 169 7.92 14.90 2.02
C MET A 169 8.88 14.69 3.19
N SER A 170 9.27 15.78 3.85
CA SER A 170 9.99 15.75 5.12
C SER A 170 9.20 15.02 6.21
N ILE A 171 9.87 14.60 7.28
CA ILE A 171 9.24 13.89 8.40
C ILE A 171 8.07 14.68 8.99
N ASP A 172 8.21 16.00 9.12
CA ASP A 172 7.18 16.90 9.64
C ASP A 172 6.20 17.43 8.57
N LEU A 173 6.28 16.91 7.35
CA LEU A 173 5.47 17.34 6.20
C LEU A 173 5.57 18.85 5.85
N SER A 174 6.63 19.52 6.29
CA SER A 174 6.79 20.98 6.08
C SER A 174 7.33 21.32 4.69
N ARG A 175 8.05 20.40 4.04
CA ARG A 175 8.70 20.63 2.73
C ARG A 175 8.80 19.39 1.87
N PRO A 176 8.75 19.53 0.54
CA PRO A 176 9.00 18.41 -0.37
C PRO A 176 10.50 18.05 -0.37
N LEU A 177 10.78 16.75 -0.29
CA LEU A 177 12.12 16.19 -0.50
C LEU A 177 12.31 15.77 -1.96
N VAL A 178 11.26 15.19 -2.57
CA VAL A 178 11.23 14.86 -4.00
C VAL A 178 9.94 15.45 -4.59
N PRO A 179 10.04 16.49 -5.41
CA PRO A 179 8.89 17.22 -5.93
C PRO A 179 8.17 16.52 -7.10
N SER A 180 8.76 15.49 -7.70
CA SER A 180 8.08 14.68 -8.72
C SER A 180 6.91 13.91 -8.10
N MET A 181 5.98 13.48 -8.93
CA MET A 181 4.82 12.69 -8.52
C MET A 181 5.03 11.24 -8.98
N GLY A 182 4.76 10.28 -8.11
CA GLY A 182 4.69 8.88 -8.52
C GLY A 182 3.57 8.68 -9.55
N GLN A 183 3.80 7.83 -10.54
CA GLN A 183 2.86 7.61 -11.65
C GLN A 183 1.50 7.16 -11.14
N HIS A 184 1.47 6.24 -10.19
CA HIS A 184 0.25 5.60 -9.67
C HIS A 184 -0.25 6.22 -8.35
N ASP A 185 0.50 7.13 -7.71
CA ASP A 185 0.15 7.71 -6.41
C ASP A 185 -1.26 8.32 -6.37
N PRO A 186 -1.71 9.12 -7.37
CA PRO A 186 -3.07 9.68 -7.33
C PRO A 186 -4.16 8.62 -7.44
N LEU A 187 -3.91 7.56 -8.23
CA LEU A 187 -4.84 6.45 -8.38
C LEU A 187 -4.97 5.66 -7.07
N ASP A 188 -3.83 5.28 -6.48
CA ASP A 188 -3.80 4.57 -5.20
C ASP A 188 -4.47 5.41 -4.09
N GLY A 189 -4.25 6.73 -4.10
CA GLY A 189 -4.96 7.66 -3.21
C GLY A 189 -6.47 7.68 -3.45
N PHE A 190 -6.90 7.76 -4.70
CA PHE A 190 -8.32 7.72 -5.06
C PHE A 190 -9.00 6.44 -4.55
N VAL A 191 -8.40 5.29 -4.84
CA VAL A 191 -8.96 3.98 -4.44
C VAL A 191 -8.97 3.85 -2.92
N THR A 192 -7.86 4.19 -2.25
CA THR A 192 -7.74 4.10 -0.79
C THR A 192 -8.74 5.02 -0.08
N TYR A 193 -8.92 6.26 -0.52
CA TYR A 193 -9.87 7.17 0.11
C TYR A 193 -11.32 6.70 -0.03
N ASN A 194 -11.69 6.12 -1.19
CA ASN A 194 -13.02 5.51 -1.36
C ASN A 194 -13.21 4.29 -0.45
N GLU A 195 -12.18 3.47 -0.26
CA GLU A 195 -12.19 2.35 0.69
C GLU A 195 -12.47 2.82 2.13
N LEU A 196 -11.74 3.85 2.60
CA LEU A 196 -11.93 4.42 3.93
C LEU A 196 -13.31 5.03 4.11
N GLN A 197 -13.79 5.76 3.09
CA GLN A 197 -15.12 6.38 3.08
C GLN A 197 -16.22 5.31 3.17
N ALA A 198 -16.10 4.22 2.41
CA ALA A 198 -17.06 3.11 2.43
C ALA A 198 -17.16 2.43 3.82
N THR A 199 -16.04 2.31 4.53
CA THR A 199 -16.01 1.74 5.89
C THR A 199 -16.62 2.71 6.91
N SER A 200 -16.34 4.03 6.78
CA SER A 200 -16.93 5.06 7.65
C SER A 200 -18.46 5.11 7.53
N ALA A 201 -18.99 5.04 6.30
CA ALA A 201 -20.42 5.13 6.03
C ALA A 201 -21.25 3.98 6.63
N LYS A 202 -20.64 2.82 6.85
CA LYS A 202 -21.34 1.64 7.41
C LYS A 202 -21.63 1.75 8.92
N LYS A 203 -20.86 2.53 9.67
CA LYS A 203 -20.89 2.50 11.15
C LYS A 203 -21.27 3.80 11.84
N ASP A 204 -20.93 4.94 11.25
CA ASP A 204 -21.24 6.24 11.84
C ASP A 204 -22.11 7.03 10.86
N GLY A 205 -23.17 7.65 11.35
CA GLY A 205 -23.84 8.71 10.60
C GLY A 205 -22.83 9.77 10.15
N GLU A 206 -23.15 10.57 9.13
CA GLU A 206 -22.27 11.57 8.50
C GLU A 206 -21.62 12.50 9.53
N SER A 207 -20.43 12.14 10.04
CA SER A 207 -19.57 13.05 10.76
C SER A 207 -18.68 13.77 9.74
N ILE A 208 -18.77 15.08 9.68
CA ILE A 208 -18.00 15.95 8.76
C ILE A 208 -16.48 15.71 8.91
N GLU A 209 -16.02 15.37 10.11
CA GLU A 209 -14.59 15.10 10.38
C GLU A 209 -14.07 13.85 9.70
N LYS A 210 -14.95 12.88 9.38
CA LYS A 210 -14.60 11.60 8.73
C LYS A 210 -14.91 11.56 7.23
N ASP A 211 -15.38 12.68 6.67
CA ASP A 211 -15.74 12.80 5.26
C ASP A 211 -14.51 13.08 4.38
N LEU A 212 -14.26 12.22 3.39
CA LEU A 212 -13.17 12.32 2.42
C LEU A 212 -13.63 12.76 1.02
N ARG A 213 -14.87 13.18 0.84
CA ARG A 213 -15.42 13.54 -0.49
C ARG A 213 -14.62 14.63 -1.21
N ALA A 214 -14.12 15.62 -0.47
CA ALA A 214 -13.30 16.67 -1.05
C ALA A 214 -11.93 16.15 -1.53
N GLU A 215 -11.28 15.34 -0.73
CA GLU A 215 -10.00 14.71 -1.04
C GLU A 215 -10.13 13.71 -2.20
N ILE A 216 -11.23 12.95 -2.24
CA ILE A 216 -11.57 12.04 -3.36
C ILE A 216 -11.75 12.84 -4.65
N LEU A 217 -12.49 13.94 -4.63
CA LEU A 217 -12.69 14.80 -5.81
C LEU A 217 -11.37 15.37 -6.32
N ASP A 218 -10.48 15.78 -5.45
CA ASP A 218 -9.14 16.22 -5.82
C ASP A 218 -8.35 15.13 -6.52
N MET A 219 -8.39 13.87 -6.01
CA MET A 219 -7.74 12.75 -6.67
C MET A 219 -8.33 12.46 -8.04
N VAL A 220 -9.66 12.53 -8.22
CA VAL A 220 -10.30 12.42 -9.54
C VAL A 220 -9.70 13.42 -10.51
N HIS A 221 -9.58 14.69 -10.13
CA HIS A 221 -9.00 15.73 -10.99
C HIS A 221 -7.52 15.48 -11.32
N ILE A 222 -6.74 14.99 -10.34
CA ILE A 222 -5.32 14.69 -10.55
C ILE A 222 -5.15 13.48 -11.48
N CYS A 223 -6.07 12.51 -11.44
CA CYS A 223 -6.06 11.33 -12.30
C CYS A 223 -6.44 11.62 -13.77
N GLN A 224 -7.14 12.72 -14.06
CA GLN A 224 -7.62 13.03 -15.40
C GLN A 224 -6.49 13.07 -16.43
N GLY A 225 -6.67 12.33 -17.53
CA GLY A 225 -5.73 12.31 -18.67
C GLY A 225 -4.41 11.60 -18.40
N LYS A 226 -4.27 10.85 -17.29
CA LYS A 226 -3.06 10.08 -16.99
C LYS A 226 -3.10 8.69 -17.65
N SER A 227 -1.90 8.24 -18.04
CA SER A 227 -1.67 6.84 -18.41
C SER A 227 -1.16 6.06 -17.20
N TRP A 228 -1.70 4.86 -17.02
CA TRP A 228 -1.30 3.96 -15.93
C TRP A 228 -0.39 2.83 -16.38
N VAL A 229 -0.13 2.71 -17.70
CA VAL A 229 0.69 1.65 -18.28
C VAL A 229 2.10 1.71 -17.71
N THR A 230 2.59 0.57 -17.25
CA THR A 230 3.96 0.36 -16.76
C THR A 230 4.41 -1.06 -17.11
N ASP A 231 5.69 -1.28 -17.33
CA ASP A 231 6.33 -2.60 -17.51
C ASP A 231 7.01 -3.09 -16.22
N ASP A 232 7.06 -2.26 -15.18
CA ASP A 232 7.55 -2.66 -13.86
C ASP A 232 6.60 -3.67 -13.19
N PRO A 233 7.07 -4.89 -12.85
CA PRO A 233 6.20 -5.92 -12.28
C PRO A 233 5.54 -5.52 -10.97
N LEU A 234 6.18 -4.70 -10.11
CA LEU A 234 5.54 -4.17 -8.90
C LEU A 234 4.42 -3.19 -9.25
N GLY A 235 4.65 -2.35 -10.26
CA GLY A 235 3.65 -1.40 -10.75
C GLY A 235 2.44 -2.10 -11.38
N ILE A 236 2.65 -3.13 -12.20
CA ILE A 236 1.57 -3.95 -12.78
C ILE A 236 0.77 -4.63 -11.65
N GLY A 237 1.47 -5.22 -10.68
CA GLY A 237 0.85 -5.86 -9.51
C GLY A 237 0.00 -4.87 -8.70
N GLY A 238 0.50 -3.65 -8.51
CA GLY A 238 -0.21 -2.55 -7.85
C GLY A 238 -1.49 -2.15 -8.59
N LEU A 239 -1.45 -2.02 -9.92
CA LEU A 239 -2.63 -1.72 -10.74
C LEU A 239 -3.70 -2.82 -10.66
N LEU A 240 -3.29 -4.09 -10.67
CA LEU A 240 -4.21 -5.22 -10.51
C LEU A 240 -4.82 -5.27 -9.10
N PHE A 241 -4.05 -4.92 -8.07
CA PHE A 241 -4.56 -4.75 -6.72
C PHE A 241 -5.58 -3.61 -6.63
N ASP A 242 -5.29 -2.46 -7.23
CA ASP A 242 -6.23 -1.34 -7.29
C ASP A 242 -7.50 -1.72 -8.06
N ALA A 243 -7.38 -2.44 -9.18
CA ALA A 243 -8.52 -2.97 -9.93
C ALA A 243 -9.40 -3.89 -9.07
N CYS A 244 -8.79 -4.75 -8.23
CA CYS A 244 -9.52 -5.63 -7.31
C CYS A 244 -10.31 -4.83 -6.25
N ARG A 245 -9.67 -3.82 -5.64
CA ARG A 245 -10.35 -2.92 -4.69
C ARG A 245 -11.51 -2.16 -5.34
N VAL A 246 -11.29 -1.61 -6.56
CA VAL A 246 -12.33 -0.94 -7.35
C VAL A 246 -13.49 -1.90 -7.64
N ALA A 247 -13.21 -3.14 -8.05
CA ALA A 247 -14.26 -4.14 -8.30
C ALA A 247 -15.07 -4.46 -7.04
N GLN A 248 -14.43 -4.60 -5.88
CA GLN A 248 -15.10 -4.84 -4.59
C GLN A 248 -15.95 -3.63 -4.15
N LEU A 249 -15.44 -2.40 -4.35
CA LEU A 249 -16.20 -1.17 -4.06
C LEU A 249 -17.43 -1.03 -4.97
N ILE A 250 -17.32 -1.39 -6.25
CA ILE A 250 -18.47 -1.41 -7.18
C ILE A 250 -19.46 -2.50 -6.76
N ALA A 251 -18.99 -3.71 -6.47
CA ALA A 251 -19.85 -4.82 -6.05
C ALA A 251 -20.64 -4.51 -4.77
N SER A 252 -20.03 -3.75 -3.84
CA SER A 252 -20.68 -3.31 -2.60
C SER A 252 -21.51 -2.01 -2.74
N GLY A 253 -21.63 -1.44 -3.94
CA GLY A 253 -22.39 -0.21 -4.22
C GLY A 253 -21.75 1.07 -3.68
N ASN A 254 -20.45 1.04 -3.34
CA ASN A 254 -19.72 2.20 -2.82
C ASN A 254 -18.96 2.98 -3.91
N LEU A 255 -18.94 2.47 -5.14
CA LEU A 255 -18.30 3.10 -6.31
C LEU A 255 -19.10 2.76 -7.57
N GLU A 256 -19.19 3.70 -8.53
CA GLU A 256 -19.92 3.49 -9.79
C GLU A 256 -19.02 3.43 -11.03
N GLN A 257 -17.71 3.72 -10.91
CA GLN A 257 -16.79 3.93 -12.02
C GLN A 257 -16.31 2.61 -12.66
N THR A 258 -17.20 1.92 -13.40
CA THR A 258 -16.84 0.70 -14.16
C THR A 258 -15.79 0.97 -15.25
N ASP A 259 -15.78 2.18 -15.85
CA ASP A 259 -14.81 2.57 -16.88
C ASP A 259 -13.39 2.64 -16.30
N LEU A 260 -13.25 3.04 -15.03
CA LEU A 260 -11.97 2.99 -14.34
C LEU A 260 -11.46 1.55 -14.24
N LEU A 261 -12.31 0.62 -13.80
CA LEU A 261 -11.95 -0.80 -13.72
C LEU A 261 -11.46 -1.34 -15.07
N GLN A 262 -12.18 -1.03 -16.16
CA GLN A 262 -11.76 -1.40 -17.51
C GLN A 262 -10.40 -0.83 -17.89
N THR A 263 -10.18 0.45 -17.60
CA THR A 263 -8.91 1.14 -17.87
C THR A 263 -7.74 0.51 -17.11
N LEU A 264 -7.94 0.12 -15.84
CA LEU A 264 -6.91 -0.51 -15.02
C LEU A 264 -6.54 -1.90 -15.55
N LEU A 265 -7.53 -2.72 -15.90
CA LEU A 265 -7.31 -4.04 -16.48
C LEU A 265 -6.59 -3.96 -17.84
N GLU A 266 -6.96 -3.00 -18.68
CA GLU A 266 -6.32 -2.76 -19.97
C GLU A 266 -4.87 -2.28 -19.81
N SER A 267 -4.63 -1.32 -18.92
CA SER A 267 -3.27 -0.84 -18.62
C SER A 267 -2.38 -1.96 -18.08
N SER A 268 -2.92 -2.80 -17.21
CA SER A 268 -2.22 -3.97 -16.67
C SER A 268 -1.91 -5.01 -17.74
N LEU A 269 -2.83 -5.23 -18.68
CA LEU A 269 -2.62 -6.18 -19.79
C LEU A 269 -1.48 -5.70 -20.70
N ILE A 270 -1.48 -4.42 -21.09
CA ILE A 270 -0.41 -3.84 -21.92
C ILE A 270 0.95 -3.96 -21.21
N GLY A 271 0.99 -3.68 -19.92
CA GLY A 271 2.20 -3.83 -19.10
C GLY A 271 2.69 -5.29 -19.00
N LEU A 272 1.78 -6.23 -18.78
CA LEU A 272 2.09 -7.67 -18.75
C LEU A 272 2.64 -8.18 -20.08
N GLU A 273 2.05 -7.77 -21.20
CA GLU A 273 2.55 -8.11 -22.54
C GLU A 273 3.99 -7.61 -22.74
N SER A 274 4.29 -6.39 -22.31
CA SER A 274 5.64 -5.84 -22.35
C SER A 274 6.60 -6.62 -21.47
N PHE A 275 6.25 -6.82 -20.19
CA PHE A 275 7.05 -7.56 -19.22
C PHE A 275 7.40 -8.98 -19.69
N VAL A 276 6.43 -9.70 -20.27
CA VAL A 276 6.67 -11.07 -20.78
C VAL A 276 7.58 -11.07 -21.99
N LYS A 277 7.48 -10.08 -22.90
CA LYS A 277 8.37 -9.94 -24.07
C LYS A 277 9.83 -9.73 -23.67
N GLU A 278 10.10 -9.05 -22.57
CA GLU A 278 11.45 -8.79 -22.06
C GLU A 278 12.12 -10.05 -21.48
N ASN A 279 11.37 -11.13 -21.23
CA ASN A 279 11.88 -12.39 -20.66
C ASN A 279 12.64 -12.23 -19.32
N SER A 280 12.31 -11.21 -18.53
CA SER A 280 13.00 -10.87 -17.27
C SER A 280 13.03 -12.03 -16.28
N LEU A 281 12.00 -12.90 -16.28
CA LEU A 281 11.92 -14.09 -15.43
C LEU A 281 12.94 -15.20 -15.78
N ARG A 282 13.64 -15.11 -16.92
CA ARG A 282 14.73 -16.02 -17.29
C ARG A 282 16.11 -15.52 -16.90
N LEU A 283 16.20 -14.31 -16.37
CA LEU A 283 17.47 -13.77 -15.90
C LEU A 283 18.01 -14.56 -14.69
N PRO A 284 19.33 -14.63 -14.52
CA PRO A 284 19.92 -15.14 -13.30
C PRO A 284 19.45 -14.38 -12.07
N VAL A 285 19.40 -15.02 -10.90
CA VAL A 285 18.87 -14.48 -9.65
C VAL A 285 19.43 -13.11 -9.28
N GLY A 286 20.73 -12.87 -9.47
CA GLY A 286 21.40 -11.60 -9.16
C GLY A 286 20.92 -10.40 -9.99
N TYR A 287 20.11 -10.61 -11.04
CA TYR A 287 19.52 -9.56 -11.88
C TYR A 287 18.02 -9.40 -11.64
N ARG A 288 17.45 -10.11 -10.67
CA ARG A 288 16.03 -10.13 -10.36
C ARG A 288 15.77 -9.52 -8.99
N LEU A 289 14.63 -8.83 -8.84
CA LEU A 289 14.19 -8.21 -7.59
C LEU A 289 12.93 -8.88 -7.09
N ALA A 290 13.08 -9.71 -6.05
CA ALA A 290 12.02 -10.57 -5.53
C ALA A 290 10.74 -9.79 -5.18
N PHE A 291 10.85 -8.70 -4.42
CA PHE A 291 9.68 -7.92 -3.99
C PHE A 291 8.88 -7.35 -5.17
N ARG A 292 9.54 -7.04 -6.31
CA ARG A 292 8.84 -6.56 -7.51
C ARG A 292 8.05 -7.66 -8.18
N GLU A 293 8.68 -8.81 -8.39
CA GLU A 293 8.04 -9.97 -9.01
C GLU A 293 6.93 -10.56 -8.12
N LEU A 294 7.15 -10.62 -6.80
CA LEU A 294 6.13 -11.04 -5.84
C LEU A 294 4.95 -10.06 -5.80
N GLY A 295 5.18 -8.76 -6.01
CA GLY A 295 4.11 -7.80 -6.22
C GLY A 295 3.25 -8.15 -7.44
N LEU A 296 3.86 -8.56 -8.55
CA LEU A 296 3.12 -9.06 -9.71
C LEU A 296 2.34 -10.34 -9.39
N SER A 297 2.93 -11.28 -8.65
CA SER A 297 2.25 -12.51 -8.22
C SER A 297 0.98 -12.22 -7.42
N ILE A 298 1.05 -11.28 -6.45
CA ILE A 298 -0.11 -10.82 -5.68
C ILE A 298 -1.18 -10.22 -6.60
N GLY A 299 -0.78 -9.37 -7.56
CA GLY A 299 -1.70 -8.77 -8.52
C GLY A 299 -2.36 -9.79 -9.44
N LEU A 300 -1.66 -10.84 -9.85
CA LEU A 300 -2.25 -11.92 -10.66
C LEU A 300 -3.33 -12.70 -9.88
N ARG A 301 -3.17 -12.89 -8.56
CA ARG A 301 -4.24 -13.45 -7.71
C ARG A 301 -5.43 -12.50 -7.62
N ALA A 302 -5.20 -11.19 -7.63
CA ALA A 302 -6.29 -10.21 -7.66
C ALA A 302 -7.17 -10.36 -8.90
N VAL A 303 -6.62 -10.76 -10.08
CA VAL A 303 -7.42 -11.05 -11.29
C VAL A 303 -8.39 -12.21 -11.06
N GLU A 304 -7.95 -13.27 -10.37
CA GLU A 304 -8.82 -14.40 -10.03
C GLU A 304 -9.97 -13.94 -9.11
N LYS A 305 -9.67 -13.13 -8.10
CA LYS A 305 -10.70 -12.56 -7.20
C LYS A 305 -11.71 -11.66 -7.93
N ILE A 306 -11.28 -10.86 -8.89
CA ILE A 306 -12.21 -10.08 -9.72
C ILE A 306 -13.13 -11.01 -10.51
N ARG A 307 -12.60 -12.12 -11.06
CA ARG A 307 -13.43 -13.12 -11.78
C ARG A 307 -14.46 -13.75 -10.85
N GLU A 308 -14.05 -14.20 -9.66
CA GLU A 308 -14.95 -14.73 -8.63
C GLU A 308 -16.09 -13.73 -8.28
N LEU A 309 -15.76 -12.44 -8.20
CA LEU A 309 -16.72 -11.37 -7.90
C LEU A 309 -17.77 -11.15 -8.99
N ILE A 310 -17.37 -11.16 -10.27
CA ILE A 310 -18.32 -10.96 -11.38
C ILE A 310 -19.19 -12.18 -11.67
N GLU A 311 -18.79 -13.35 -11.20
CA GLU A 311 -19.60 -14.57 -11.29
C GLU A 311 -20.73 -14.60 -10.24
N GLN A 312 -20.70 -13.75 -9.21
CA GLN A 312 -21.75 -13.67 -8.19
C GLN A 312 -23.07 -13.18 -8.77
N GLU A 313 -24.19 -13.73 -8.27
CA GLU A 313 -25.53 -13.54 -8.85
C GLU A 313 -26.05 -12.11 -8.89
N PHE A 314 -25.67 -11.27 -7.95
CA PHE A 314 -26.21 -9.91 -7.77
C PHE A 314 -25.19 -8.79 -7.95
N THR A 315 -24.05 -9.05 -8.62
CA THR A 315 -23.04 -8.01 -8.84
C THR A 315 -23.42 -7.08 -10.00
N PRO A 316 -23.25 -5.76 -9.87
CA PRO A 316 -23.41 -4.80 -10.97
C PRO A 316 -22.45 -5.06 -12.15
N LEU A 317 -21.41 -5.87 -11.94
CA LEU A 317 -20.36 -6.17 -12.92
C LEU A 317 -20.71 -7.36 -13.83
N ARG A 318 -21.70 -8.17 -13.50
CA ARG A 318 -22.02 -9.45 -14.17
C ARG A 318 -22.25 -9.35 -15.69
N ASN A 319 -22.92 -8.30 -16.14
CA ASN A 319 -23.35 -8.16 -17.55
C ASN A 319 -22.41 -7.28 -18.37
N LYS A 320 -21.13 -7.22 -18.04
CA LYS A 320 -20.12 -6.40 -18.74
C LYS A 320 -19.20 -7.27 -19.62
N ASP A 321 -19.64 -7.62 -20.83
CA ASP A 321 -18.88 -8.46 -21.78
C ASP A 321 -17.42 -8.01 -21.96
N SER A 322 -17.18 -6.69 -21.96
CA SER A 322 -15.83 -6.14 -22.08
C SER A 322 -14.93 -6.46 -20.89
N LEU A 323 -15.48 -6.56 -19.66
CA LEU A 323 -14.73 -6.99 -18.48
C LEU A 323 -14.39 -8.47 -18.54
N HIS A 324 -15.37 -9.32 -18.88
CA HIS A 324 -15.16 -10.75 -19.03
C HIS A 324 -14.05 -11.07 -20.05
N SER A 325 -14.09 -10.43 -21.23
CA SER A 325 -13.07 -10.63 -22.26
C SER A 325 -11.66 -10.25 -21.77
N ARG A 326 -11.51 -9.11 -21.07
CA ARG A 326 -10.19 -8.69 -20.53
C ARG A 326 -9.68 -9.61 -19.45
N LEU A 327 -10.55 -10.04 -18.54
CA LEU A 327 -10.18 -10.98 -17.48
C LEU A 327 -9.83 -12.37 -18.01
N GLU A 328 -10.48 -12.81 -19.10
CA GLU A 328 -10.10 -14.05 -19.79
C GLU A 328 -8.68 -13.95 -20.35
N ILE A 329 -8.33 -12.82 -20.99
CA ILE A 329 -6.97 -12.62 -21.52
C ILE A 329 -5.95 -12.53 -20.38
N LEU A 330 -6.23 -11.75 -19.32
CA LEU A 330 -5.37 -11.66 -18.14
C LEU A 330 -5.18 -13.02 -17.45
N GLY A 331 -6.23 -13.85 -17.41
CA GLY A 331 -6.18 -15.20 -16.85
C GLY A 331 -5.17 -16.13 -17.55
N ARG A 332 -4.79 -15.86 -18.79
CA ARG A 332 -3.73 -16.62 -19.50
C ARG A 332 -2.35 -16.42 -18.88
N TYR A 333 -2.18 -15.36 -18.10
CA TYR A 333 -0.94 -15.04 -17.39
C TYR A 333 -0.90 -15.62 -15.96
N ALA A 334 -1.97 -16.27 -15.48
CA ALA A 334 -2.04 -16.81 -14.12
C ALA A 334 -0.85 -17.75 -13.79
N GLY A 335 -0.37 -18.54 -14.75
CA GLY A 335 0.79 -19.42 -14.58
C GLY A 335 2.10 -18.71 -14.24
N LEU A 336 2.22 -17.39 -14.48
CA LEU A 336 3.40 -16.62 -14.07
C LEU A 336 3.52 -16.56 -12.55
N ARG A 337 2.40 -16.55 -11.82
CA ARG A 337 2.35 -16.58 -10.37
C ARG A 337 3.13 -17.77 -9.83
N GLU A 338 2.81 -18.98 -10.28
CA GLU A 338 3.48 -20.21 -9.84
C GLU A 338 4.98 -20.21 -10.18
N ILE A 339 5.35 -19.69 -11.35
CA ILE A 339 6.75 -19.56 -11.78
C ILE A 339 7.51 -18.64 -10.82
N ILE A 340 6.96 -17.49 -10.49
CA ILE A 340 7.57 -16.50 -9.59
C ILE A 340 7.68 -17.07 -8.17
N GLU A 341 6.60 -17.59 -7.62
CA GLU A 341 6.56 -18.14 -6.26
C GLU A 341 7.53 -19.32 -6.10
N LYS A 342 7.50 -20.28 -7.03
CA LYS A 342 8.42 -21.41 -7.02
C LYS A 342 9.88 -20.99 -7.05
N PHE A 343 10.21 -20.00 -7.89
CA PHE A 343 11.57 -19.50 -8.00
C PHE A 343 12.04 -18.89 -6.66
N TRP A 344 11.22 -18.06 -6.02
CA TRP A 344 11.60 -17.40 -4.78
C TRP A 344 11.41 -18.26 -3.52
N LEU A 345 10.72 -19.39 -3.61
CA LEU A 345 10.71 -20.43 -2.56
C LEU A 345 11.99 -21.27 -2.54
N GLU A 346 12.75 -21.31 -3.62
CA GLU A 346 14.01 -22.06 -3.67
C GLU A 346 15.05 -21.42 -2.74
N GLY A 347 15.55 -22.20 -1.76
CA GLY A 347 16.50 -21.73 -0.76
C GLY A 347 17.83 -21.22 -1.32
N ALA A 348 18.24 -21.67 -2.51
CA ALA A 348 19.43 -21.17 -3.19
C ALA A 348 19.24 -19.72 -3.66
N ASN A 349 18.08 -19.39 -4.23
CA ASN A 349 17.75 -18.04 -4.72
C ASN A 349 17.60 -17.04 -3.55
N ARG A 350 17.05 -17.49 -2.42
CA ARG A 350 16.91 -16.67 -1.20
C ARG A 350 18.24 -16.37 -0.49
N LYS A 351 19.31 -17.08 -0.82
CA LYS A 351 20.67 -16.82 -0.30
C LYS A 351 21.45 -15.83 -1.16
N ASP A 352 20.97 -15.52 -2.35
CA ASP A 352 21.63 -14.56 -3.24
C ASP A 352 21.61 -13.15 -2.66
N SER A 353 22.61 -12.33 -3.02
CA SER A 353 22.73 -10.95 -2.56
C SER A 353 21.55 -10.08 -3.00
N SER A 354 20.95 -10.33 -4.17
CA SER A 354 19.76 -9.60 -4.65
C SER A 354 18.54 -9.82 -3.75
N TYR A 355 18.45 -10.98 -3.09
CA TYR A 355 17.39 -11.26 -2.13
C TYR A 355 17.73 -10.75 -0.73
N THR A 356 18.94 -11.03 -0.25
CA THR A 356 19.35 -10.72 1.12
C THR A 356 19.52 -9.22 1.36
N ALA A 357 19.88 -8.43 0.34
CA ALA A 357 19.94 -6.98 0.43
C ALA A 357 18.56 -6.33 0.73
N HIS A 358 17.48 -7.02 0.39
CA HIS A 358 16.10 -6.59 0.62
C HIS A 358 15.31 -7.62 1.44
N HIS A 359 15.97 -8.29 2.38
CA HIS A 359 15.45 -9.47 3.08
C HIS A 359 14.05 -9.23 3.68
N ASP A 360 13.89 -8.17 4.48
CA ASP A 360 12.64 -7.92 5.21
C ASP A 360 11.45 -7.69 4.23
N ILE A 361 11.67 -6.94 3.15
CA ILE A 361 10.65 -6.71 2.12
C ILE A 361 10.33 -8.02 1.40
N ASN A 362 11.35 -8.78 0.99
CA ASN A 362 11.19 -9.99 0.22
C ASN A 362 10.43 -11.08 1.00
N GLU A 363 10.74 -11.25 2.30
CA GLU A 363 10.05 -12.23 3.15
C GLU A 363 8.56 -11.88 3.31
N VAL A 364 8.22 -10.61 3.54
CA VAL A 364 6.83 -10.19 3.71
C VAL A 364 6.07 -10.28 2.40
N MET A 365 6.67 -9.85 1.27
CA MET A 365 6.04 -9.96 -0.05
C MET A 365 5.84 -11.42 -0.47
N LEU A 366 6.78 -12.32 -0.14
CA LEU A 366 6.62 -13.76 -0.37
C LEU A 366 5.47 -14.32 0.47
N ALA A 367 5.39 -13.97 1.75
CA ALA A 367 4.28 -14.40 2.61
C ALA A 367 2.93 -13.91 2.06
N THR A 368 2.84 -12.65 1.61
CA THR A 368 1.62 -12.08 1.01
C THR A 368 1.27 -12.79 -0.30
N SER A 369 2.25 -13.12 -1.15
CA SER A 369 2.02 -13.82 -2.40
C SER A 369 1.43 -15.22 -2.17
N LEU A 370 1.89 -15.93 -1.14
CA LEU A 370 1.42 -17.27 -0.80
C LEU A 370 0.03 -17.30 -0.13
N SER A 371 -0.32 -16.26 0.66
CA SER A 371 -1.63 -16.12 1.31
C SER A 371 -2.11 -14.66 1.17
N PRO A 372 -2.58 -14.26 -0.03
CA PRO A 372 -2.82 -12.85 -0.37
C PRO A 372 -4.17 -12.31 0.14
N ASP A 373 -5.07 -13.16 0.61
CA ASP A 373 -6.46 -12.79 0.91
C ASP A 373 -6.56 -11.73 2.01
N GLY A 374 -5.72 -11.82 3.05
CA GLY A 374 -5.67 -10.78 4.09
C GLY A 374 -5.28 -9.38 3.59
N PHE A 375 -4.62 -9.30 2.41
CA PHE A 375 -4.25 -8.04 1.75
C PHE A 375 -5.22 -7.65 0.62
N LEU A 376 -5.81 -8.63 -0.09
CA LEU A 376 -6.66 -8.36 -1.26
C LEU A 376 -8.13 -8.12 -0.91
N GLU A 377 -8.62 -8.56 0.24
CA GLU A 377 -10.04 -8.46 0.62
C GLU A 377 -10.36 -7.14 1.33
N LEU A 378 -11.49 -6.53 0.88
CA LEU A 378 -12.08 -5.32 1.50
C LEU A 378 -13.24 -5.67 2.42
#